data_958628346e31c3e5cf4f93d49f4b3e3a
#
_entry.id   958628346e31c3e5cf4f93d49f4b3e3a
#
_cell.length_a   1.000
_cell.length_b   1.000
_cell.length_c   1.000
_cell.angle_alpha   90.00
_cell.angle_beta   90.00
_cell.angle_gamma   90.00
#
_symmetry.space_group_name_H-M   'P 1'
#
loop_
_entity.id
_entity.type
_entity.pdbx_description
1 polymer ?
#
loop_
_entity_poly.entity_id
_entity_poly.type
_entity_poly.pdbx_seq_one_letter_code
_entity_poly.pdbx_strand_id
1 'polypeptide(L)'
;GSYIGYSQVSHMTSEFDVTDVLQDGTNTVAVLVMKWCDGSYLEDQDKFRMSGIFRDVYILKRPEQAISDYHIKSKIEDILAKVELDVKFYSPTNVKISIEDKNGAVVALGSIDEEVTAVLEIASPELWNTENPYLYKLILETENEVIVDHIALRKVEIKDQVIYLNGQKIKFRGVNRHDSDPVTGFTISLEQIT
;
A
#
# COMPACT_ATOMS: atom_id res chain seq x y z
N GLY A 1 -32.69 4.40 7.24
CA GLY A 1 -31.23 4.27 7.05
C GLY A 1 -30.67 5.44 6.25
N SER A 2 -29.41 5.72 6.44
CA SER A 2 -28.68 6.77 5.72
C SER A 2 -27.97 6.18 4.50
N TYR A 3 -27.95 6.91 3.39
CA TYR A 3 -27.12 6.57 2.23
C TYR A 3 -25.67 6.93 2.55
N ILE A 4 -24.76 6.00 2.35
CA ILE A 4 -23.34 6.18 2.69
C ILE A 4 -22.51 6.50 1.46
N GLY A 5 -22.67 5.74 0.38
CA GLY A 5 -21.84 5.97 -0.79
C GLY A 5 -22.08 4.97 -1.91
N TYR A 6 -21.34 5.18 -2.99
CA TYR A 6 -21.34 4.37 -4.20
C TYR A 6 -19.92 4.21 -4.73
N SER A 7 -19.62 3.04 -5.22
CA SER A 7 -18.35 2.76 -5.92
C SER A 7 -18.61 1.90 -7.15
N GLN A 8 -17.85 2.11 -8.21
CA GLN A 8 -17.98 1.40 -9.48
C GLN A 8 -16.68 0.73 -9.92
N VAL A 9 -15.58 1.01 -9.24
CA VAL A 9 -14.25 0.44 -9.57
C VAL A 9 -14.20 -1.00 -9.11
N SER A 10 -14.26 -1.94 -10.06
CA SER A 10 -14.15 -3.37 -9.78
C SER A 10 -12.72 -3.74 -9.36
N HIS A 11 -12.56 -4.79 -8.53
CA HIS A 11 -11.27 -5.33 -8.05
C HIS A 11 -10.44 -4.36 -7.20
N MET A 12 -10.98 -3.22 -6.82
CA MET A 12 -10.36 -2.25 -5.91
C MET A 12 -11.12 -2.20 -4.60
N THR A 13 -10.43 -1.86 -3.51
CA THR A 13 -11.06 -1.60 -2.22
C THR A 13 -11.96 -0.38 -2.33
N SER A 14 -13.17 -0.47 -1.77
CA SER A 14 -14.10 0.65 -1.64
C SER A 14 -14.20 1.02 -0.18
N GLU A 15 -13.84 2.26 0.15
CA GLU A 15 -13.82 2.80 1.51
C GLU A 15 -14.86 3.89 1.65
N PHE A 16 -15.61 3.85 2.74
CA PHE A 16 -16.64 4.83 3.05
C PHE A 16 -16.52 5.24 4.52
N ASP A 17 -16.48 6.54 4.76
CA ASP A 17 -16.58 7.07 6.12
C ASP A 17 -18.00 6.91 6.64
N VAL A 18 -18.13 6.24 7.77
CA VAL A 18 -19.41 5.98 8.44
C VAL A 18 -19.50 6.63 9.82
N THR A 19 -18.52 7.44 10.20
CA THR A 19 -18.37 8.02 11.53
C THR A 19 -19.63 8.74 11.98
N ASP A 20 -20.18 9.61 11.15
CA ASP A 20 -21.33 10.47 11.50
C ASP A 20 -22.68 9.73 11.54
N VAL A 21 -22.74 8.50 11.05
CA VAL A 21 -23.99 7.73 10.96
C VAL A 21 -24.07 6.55 11.91
N LEU A 22 -22.94 6.20 12.53
CA LEU A 22 -22.90 5.14 13.53
C LEU A 22 -23.61 5.57 14.82
N GLN A 23 -24.29 4.62 15.44
CA GLN A 23 -24.98 4.79 16.70
C GLN A 23 -24.45 3.81 17.73
N ASP A 24 -24.63 4.13 19.00
CA ASP A 24 -24.32 3.18 20.07
C ASP A 24 -25.15 1.90 19.93
N GLY A 25 -24.50 0.76 20.15
CA GLY A 25 -25.12 -0.56 20.06
C GLY A 25 -25.08 -1.16 18.66
N THR A 26 -26.15 -1.81 18.23
CA THR A 26 -26.17 -2.56 16.97
C THR A 26 -26.46 -1.64 15.78
N ASN A 27 -25.57 -1.68 14.81
CA ASN A 27 -25.73 -1.00 13.52
C ASN A 27 -25.93 -2.04 12.42
N THR A 28 -26.81 -1.74 11.47
CA THR A 28 -27.04 -2.60 10.30
C THR A 28 -26.48 -1.94 9.05
N VAL A 29 -25.60 -2.65 8.35
CA VAL A 29 -25.05 -2.25 7.06
C VAL A 29 -25.71 -3.07 5.97
N ALA A 30 -26.24 -2.40 4.95
CA ALA A 30 -26.80 -3.02 3.76
C ALA A 30 -25.97 -2.61 2.54
N VAL A 31 -25.49 -3.59 1.77
CA VAL A 31 -24.70 -3.37 0.55
C VAL A 31 -25.46 -3.97 -0.63
N LEU A 32 -25.79 -3.15 -1.61
CA LEU A 32 -26.36 -3.61 -2.88
C LEU A 32 -25.22 -3.77 -3.90
N VAL A 33 -24.95 -5.01 -4.28
CA VAL A 33 -23.95 -5.33 -5.33
C VAL A 33 -24.69 -5.70 -6.61
N MET A 34 -24.52 -4.88 -7.63
CA MET A 34 -25.13 -5.12 -8.94
C MET A 34 -24.23 -6.02 -9.79
N LYS A 35 -24.83 -7.04 -10.41
CA LYS A 35 -24.11 -7.98 -11.27
C LYS A 35 -23.57 -7.33 -12.55
N TRP A 36 -24.24 -6.34 -13.07
CA TRP A 36 -23.96 -5.67 -14.31
C TRP A 36 -23.83 -4.18 -14.12
N CYS A 37 -22.78 -3.60 -14.69
CA CYS A 37 -22.52 -2.16 -14.73
C CYS A 37 -21.73 -1.84 -16.01
N ASP A 38 -21.39 -0.59 -16.21
CA ASP A 38 -20.58 -0.14 -17.36
C ASP A 38 -19.25 -0.88 -17.46
N GLY A 39 -18.57 -1.07 -16.32
CA GLY A 39 -17.34 -1.82 -16.20
C GLY A 39 -17.47 -3.29 -16.63
N SER A 40 -18.66 -3.87 -16.61
CA SER A 40 -18.88 -5.22 -17.11
C SER A 40 -18.57 -5.38 -18.60
N TYR A 41 -18.57 -4.29 -19.35
CA TYR A 41 -18.28 -4.27 -20.79
C TYR A 41 -16.92 -3.65 -21.11
N LEU A 42 -16.50 -2.65 -20.35
CA LEU A 42 -15.27 -1.90 -20.60
C LEU A 42 -14.03 -2.51 -19.93
N GLU A 43 -14.23 -3.22 -18.82
CA GLU A 43 -13.16 -3.82 -18.00
C GLU A 43 -13.12 -5.36 -18.11
N ASP A 44 -13.65 -5.90 -19.18
CA ASP A 44 -13.68 -7.35 -19.39
C ASP A 44 -12.27 -7.90 -19.63
N GLN A 45 -11.97 -9.05 -19.04
CA GLN A 45 -10.67 -9.73 -19.12
C GLN A 45 -10.87 -11.22 -19.40
N ASP A 46 -9.80 -11.90 -19.80
CA ASP A 46 -9.74 -13.34 -20.10
C ASP A 46 -9.91 -14.22 -18.86
N LYS A 47 -11.00 -14.06 -18.13
CA LYS A 47 -11.34 -14.85 -16.95
C LYS A 47 -12.85 -14.97 -16.76
N PHE A 48 -13.27 -15.91 -15.93
CA PHE A 48 -14.67 -16.05 -15.58
C PHE A 48 -15.22 -14.77 -14.95
N ARG A 49 -16.38 -14.35 -15.39
CA ARG A 49 -17.08 -13.20 -14.83
C ARG A 49 -17.87 -13.67 -13.61
N MET A 50 -17.53 -13.08 -12.48
CA MET A 50 -18.18 -13.31 -11.20
C MET A 50 -18.72 -12.00 -10.63
N SER A 51 -19.60 -12.07 -9.66
CA SER A 51 -20.17 -10.91 -8.97
C SER A 51 -20.29 -11.19 -7.48
N GLY A 52 -20.52 -10.14 -6.69
CA GLY A 52 -20.61 -10.21 -5.24
C GLY A 52 -19.38 -9.66 -4.58
N ILE A 53 -19.32 -9.80 -3.26
CA ILE A 53 -18.17 -9.39 -2.45
C ILE A 53 -17.31 -10.62 -2.21
N PHE A 54 -16.12 -10.65 -2.77
CA PHE A 54 -15.22 -11.82 -2.74
C PHE A 54 -13.99 -11.63 -1.83
N ARG A 55 -13.91 -10.50 -1.14
CA ARG A 55 -12.88 -10.19 -0.14
C ARG A 55 -13.54 -9.71 1.15
N ASP A 56 -12.73 -9.53 2.19
CA ASP A 56 -13.20 -9.17 3.52
C ASP A 56 -13.94 -7.84 3.54
N VAL A 57 -14.93 -7.75 4.43
CA VAL A 57 -15.63 -6.52 4.79
C VAL A 57 -15.38 -6.27 6.26
N TYR A 58 -14.82 -5.12 6.59
CA TYR A 58 -14.50 -4.77 7.96
C TYR A 58 -14.70 -3.29 8.23
N ILE A 59 -14.80 -2.94 9.51
CA ILE A 59 -14.80 -1.56 9.98
C ILE A 59 -13.43 -1.27 10.57
N LEU A 60 -12.75 -0.27 10.01
CA LEU A 60 -11.49 0.23 10.52
C LEU A 60 -11.77 1.42 11.44
N LYS A 61 -11.50 1.25 12.75
CA LYS A 61 -11.53 2.37 13.69
C LYS A 61 -10.15 2.99 13.78
N ARG A 62 -10.05 4.27 13.47
CA ARG A 62 -8.82 5.05 13.57
C ARG A 62 -8.93 6.12 14.66
N PRO A 63 -7.83 6.53 15.29
CA PRO A 63 -7.81 7.74 16.13
C PRO A 63 -8.15 8.98 15.29
N GLU A 64 -8.66 10.01 15.93
CA GLU A 64 -8.91 11.30 15.25
C GLU A 64 -7.60 11.90 14.74
N GLN A 65 -6.57 11.88 15.59
CA GLN A 65 -5.20 12.29 15.22
C GLN A 65 -4.44 11.06 14.71
N ALA A 66 -4.52 10.83 13.40
CA ALA A 66 -3.92 9.68 12.76
C ALA A 66 -3.44 10.00 11.34
N ILE A 67 -2.50 9.20 10.86
CA ILE A 67 -2.03 9.22 9.49
C ILE A 67 -3.12 8.63 8.58
N SER A 68 -3.66 9.39 7.64
CA SER A 68 -4.64 8.89 6.66
C SER A 68 -4.00 8.18 5.49
N ASP A 69 -2.84 8.66 5.05
CA ASP A 69 -2.11 8.14 3.90
C ASP A 69 -0.64 8.57 3.97
N TYR A 70 0.26 7.84 3.35
CA TYR A 70 1.64 8.26 3.19
C TYR A 70 2.22 7.76 1.89
N HIS A 71 3.15 8.52 1.34
CA HIS A 71 3.85 8.17 0.11
C HIS A 71 5.36 8.25 0.32
N ILE A 72 6.05 7.18 -0.11
CA ILE A 72 7.50 7.02 0.06
C ILE A 72 8.18 7.11 -1.31
N LYS A 73 9.14 8.00 -1.45
CA LYS A 73 10.02 8.09 -2.60
C LYS A 73 11.45 7.88 -2.16
N SER A 74 12.19 7.09 -2.87
CA SER A 74 13.62 6.91 -2.62
C SER A 74 14.46 7.38 -3.82
N LYS A 75 15.53 8.08 -3.54
CA LYS A 75 16.52 8.50 -4.52
C LYS A 75 17.90 8.03 -4.08
N ILE A 76 18.59 7.31 -4.95
CA ILE A 76 19.91 6.79 -4.69
C ILE A 76 20.93 7.67 -5.41
N GLU A 77 21.84 8.28 -4.64
CA GLU A 77 22.92 9.14 -5.11
C GLU A 77 24.25 8.56 -4.61
N ASP A 78 24.96 7.84 -5.46
CA ASP A 78 26.21 7.15 -5.14
C ASP A 78 26.10 6.27 -3.88
N ILE A 79 26.66 6.72 -2.77
CA ILE A 79 26.68 6.03 -1.48
C ILE A 79 25.59 6.50 -0.51
N LEU A 80 24.67 7.33 -0.97
CA LEU A 80 23.62 7.90 -0.14
C LEU A 80 22.23 7.56 -0.70
N ALA A 81 21.33 7.07 0.13
CA ALA A 81 19.92 7.02 -0.17
C ALA A 81 19.19 8.13 0.55
N LYS A 82 18.38 8.90 -0.18
CA LYS A 82 17.41 9.84 0.37
C LYS A 82 16.04 9.21 0.32
N VAL A 83 15.37 9.12 1.45
CA VAL A 83 14.00 8.63 1.59
C VAL A 83 13.13 9.83 1.92
N GLU A 84 12.33 10.24 0.95
CA GLU A 84 11.33 11.30 1.11
C GLU A 84 10.00 10.64 1.48
N LEU A 85 9.39 11.11 2.54
CA LEU A 85 8.12 10.66 3.06
C LEU A 85 7.15 11.83 3.08
N ASP A 86 6.10 11.74 2.26
CA ASP A 86 4.95 12.63 2.27
C ASP A 86 3.83 11.98 3.09
N VAL A 87 3.27 12.69 4.07
CA VAL A 87 2.23 12.16 4.97
C VAL A 87 0.97 13.01 4.88
N LYS A 88 -0.19 12.35 4.87
CA LYS A 88 -1.50 12.97 5.02
C LYS A 88 -2.12 12.56 6.34
N PHE A 89 -2.88 13.44 6.96
CA PHE A 89 -3.51 13.23 8.24
C PHE A 89 -5.03 13.33 8.15
N TYR A 90 -5.75 12.63 9.02
CA TYR A 90 -7.15 12.94 9.33
C TYR A 90 -7.22 14.25 10.13
N SER A 91 -6.44 14.33 11.20
CA SER A 91 -6.15 15.57 11.92
C SER A 91 -4.65 15.64 12.22
N PRO A 92 -4.02 16.82 12.15
CA PRO A 92 -2.58 16.98 12.34
C PRO A 92 -2.07 16.36 13.64
N THR A 93 -0.94 15.69 13.58
CA THR A 93 -0.24 15.11 14.73
C THR A 93 1.25 15.00 14.43
N ASN A 94 2.05 14.96 15.49
CA ASN A 94 3.48 14.73 15.36
C ASN A 94 3.76 13.27 15.03
N VAL A 95 4.69 13.04 14.10
CA VAL A 95 5.13 11.72 13.71
C VAL A 95 6.61 11.56 13.95
N LYS A 96 7.00 10.56 14.72
CA LYS A 96 8.39 10.11 14.78
C LYS A 96 8.60 9.07 13.69
N ILE A 97 9.71 9.17 12.98
CA ILE A 97 10.05 8.31 11.87
C ILE A 97 11.35 7.60 12.20
N SER A 98 11.36 6.28 12.11
CA SER A 98 12.60 5.51 12.15
C SER A 98 12.67 4.51 11.01
N ILE A 99 13.88 4.32 10.50
CA ILE A 99 14.18 3.28 9.52
C ILE A 99 15.20 2.35 10.15
N GLU A 100 14.85 1.07 10.21
CA GLU A 100 15.69 0.00 10.76
C GLU A 100 16.22 -0.92 9.64
N ASP A 101 17.42 -1.42 9.83
CA ASP A 101 17.96 -2.50 9.00
C ASP A 101 17.34 -3.86 9.37
N LYS A 102 17.71 -4.92 8.63
CA LYS A 102 17.23 -6.29 8.90
C LYS A 102 17.59 -6.85 10.28
N ASN A 103 18.56 -6.25 10.97
CA ASN A 103 18.99 -6.66 12.31
C ASN A 103 18.29 -5.84 13.41
N GLY A 104 17.44 -4.88 13.01
CA GLY A 104 16.75 -3.98 13.93
C GLY A 104 17.60 -2.78 14.37
N ALA A 105 18.76 -2.53 13.73
CA ALA A 105 19.55 -1.34 14.00
C ALA A 105 18.92 -0.13 13.28
N VAL A 106 18.72 0.96 14.00
CA VAL A 106 18.21 2.21 13.44
C VAL A 106 19.28 2.83 12.54
N VAL A 107 18.98 3.01 11.27
CA VAL A 107 19.86 3.58 10.25
C VAL A 107 19.49 5.00 9.87
N ALA A 108 18.27 5.44 10.13
CA ALA A 108 17.83 6.82 9.97
C ALA A 108 16.70 7.16 10.94
N LEU A 109 16.67 8.43 11.39
CA LEU A 109 15.66 8.99 12.27
C LEU A 109 15.18 10.33 11.71
N GLY A 110 13.93 10.65 11.92
CA GLY A 110 13.31 11.92 11.58
C GLY A 110 12.01 12.15 12.32
N SER A 111 11.42 13.31 12.07
CA SER A 111 10.08 13.63 12.55
C SER A 111 9.34 14.52 11.57
N ILE A 112 8.02 14.53 11.69
CA ILE A 112 7.11 15.48 11.06
C ILE A 112 6.32 16.12 12.20
N ASP A 113 6.44 17.43 12.34
CA ASP A 113 5.75 18.19 13.39
C ASP A 113 4.64 19.07 12.78
N GLU A 114 5.00 20.10 12.02
CA GLU A 114 4.05 20.99 11.34
C GLU A 114 4.04 20.80 9.81
N GLU A 115 5.09 20.21 9.28
CA GLU A 115 5.23 19.92 7.86
C GLU A 115 4.53 18.60 7.51
N VAL A 116 4.36 18.33 6.23
CA VAL A 116 3.77 17.08 5.73
C VAL A 116 4.81 16.18 5.06
N THR A 117 6.06 16.64 4.97
CA THR A 117 7.14 15.94 4.28
C THR A 117 8.37 15.86 5.18
N ALA A 118 8.99 14.70 5.23
CA ALA A 118 10.30 14.48 5.83
C ALA A 118 11.26 13.86 4.81
N VAL A 119 12.55 14.18 4.93
CA VAL A 119 13.62 13.56 4.16
C VAL A 119 14.62 12.93 5.11
N LEU A 120 14.83 11.64 4.99
CA LEU A 120 15.79 10.87 5.76
C LEU A 120 16.93 10.41 4.85
N GLU A 121 18.14 10.37 5.39
CA GLU A 121 19.33 9.94 4.64
C GLU A 121 19.91 8.66 5.25
N ILE A 122 20.24 7.70 4.39
CA ILE A 122 20.87 6.44 4.76
C ILE A 122 22.20 6.35 4.01
N ALA A 123 23.30 6.36 4.77
CA ALA A 123 24.63 6.22 4.20
C ALA A 123 24.94 4.75 3.88
N SER A 124 25.58 4.53 2.73
CA SER A 124 25.95 3.21 2.24
C SER A 124 24.81 2.19 2.30
N PRO A 125 23.64 2.50 1.67
CA PRO A 125 22.47 1.65 1.78
C PRO A 125 22.67 0.29 1.12
N GLU A 126 22.11 -0.75 1.72
CA GLU A 126 21.95 -2.05 1.06
C GLU A 126 20.81 -1.92 0.04
N LEU A 127 21.11 -2.12 -1.24
CA LEU A 127 20.12 -1.95 -2.29
C LEU A 127 19.37 -3.25 -2.56
N TRP A 128 18.06 -3.11 -2.72
CA TRP A 128 17.20 -4.20 -3.13
C TRP A 128 17.51 -4.64 -4.58
N ASN A 129 17.68 -5.92 -4.78
CA ASN A 129 17.73 -6.53 -6.10
C ASN A 129 17.07 -7.92 -6.07
N THR A 130 16.95 -8.59 -7.23
CA THR A 130 16.25 -9.86 -7.37
C THR A 130 16.93 -11.03 -6.67
N GLU A 131 18.25 -10.98 -6.51
CA GLU A 131 19.06 -11.99 -5.82
C GLU A 131 19.16 -11.72 -4.32
N ASN A 132 19.10 -10.44 -3.93
CA ASN A 132 19.09 -9.99 -2.54
C ASN A 132 17.95 -8.97 -2.34
N PRO A 133 16.72 -9.43 -2.12
CA PRO A 133 15.55 -8.57 -1.94
C PRO A 133 15.55 -7.90 -0.56
N TYR A 134 16.57 -7.07 -0.29
CA TYR A 134 16.76 -6.42 0.98
C TYR A 134 15.68 -5.38 1.25
N LEU A 135 15.04 -5.48 2.41
CA LEU A 135 14.02 -4.53 2.88
C LEU A 135 14.47 -3.89 4.18
N TYR A 136 14.28 -2.58 4.26
CA TYR A 136 14.33 -1.83 5.51
C TYR A 136 12.93 -1.80 6.12
N LYS A 137 12.87 -1.69 7.43
CA LYS A 137 11.64 -1.52 8.17
C LYS A 137 11.43 -0.04 8.46
N LEU A 138 10.36 0.53 7.94
CA LEU A 138 9.90 1.88 8.25
C LEU A 138 8.92 1.82 9.40
N ILE A 139 9.11 2.67 10.40
CA ILE A 139 8.21 2.82 11.54
C ILE A 139 7.79 4.28 11.62
N LEU A 140 6.47 4.52 11.58
CA LEU A 140 5.85 5.81 11.81
C LEU A 140 5.10 5.73 13.13
N GLU A 141 5.51 6.53 14.10
CA GLU A 141 4.95 6.52 15.44
C GLU A 141 4.31 7.88 15.75
N THR A 142 3.03 7.86 16.07
CA THR A 142 2.30 8.98 16.64
C THR A 142 1.99 8.70 18.11
N GLU A 143 1.32 9.61 18.80
CA GLU A 143 0.83 9.37 20.16
C GLU A 143 -0.17 8.20 20.23
N ASN A 144 -0.94 7.98 19.14
CA ASN A 144 -2.10 7.11 19.14
C ASN A 144 -1.96 5.85 18.30
N GLU A 145 -0.95 5.79 17.42
CA GLU A 145 -0.74 4.64 16.53
C GLU A 145 0.72 4.43 16.16
N VAL A 146 1.04 3.20 15.79
CA VAL A 146 2.32 2.82 15.16
C VAL A 146 2.03 2.11 13.87
N ILE A 147 2.58 2.65 12.77
CA ILE A 147 2.52 2.03 11.45
C ILE A 147 3.89 1.43 11.16
N VAL A 148 3.90 0.17 10.75
CA VAL A 148 5.12 -0.55 10.35
C VAL A 148 4.99 -0.98 8.90
N ASP A 149 5.95 -0.59 8.08
CA ASP A 149 6.01 -0.94 6.67
C ASP A 149 7.42 -1.37 6.27
N HIS A 150 7.57 -1.94 5.08
CA HIS A 150 8.85 -2.36 4.54
C HIS A 150 9.18 -1.60 3.26
N ILE A 151 10.35 -1.00 3.21
CA ILE A 151 10.80 -0.21 2.07
C ILE A 151 12.01 -0.84 1.40
N ALA A 152 11.98 -0.83 0.06
CA ALA A 152 13.08 -1.27 -0.77
C ALA A 152 13.82 -0.05 -1.35
N LEU A 153 15.11 0.03 -1.11
CA LEU A 153 15.95 1.07 -1.69
C LEU A 153 16.53 0.55 -3.02
N ARG A 154 16.09 1.14 -4.13
CA ARG A 154 16.52 0.73 -5.46
C ARG A 154 16.48 1.90 -6.43
N LYS A 155 17.33 1.82 -7.46
CA LYS A 155 17.34 2.77 -8.57
C LYS A 155 16.94 2.05 -9.86
N VAL A 156 15.84 2.50 -10.48
CA VAL A 156 15.40 2.03 -11.79
C VAL A 156 15.65 3.13 -12.82
N GLU A 157 16.34 2.82 -13.90
CA GLU A 157 16.67 3.75 -14.97
C GLU A 157 16.38 3.13 -16.34
N ILE A 158 16.00 3.97 -17.29
CA ILE A 158 15.92 3.59 -18.70
C ILE A 158 16.99 4.36 -19.45
N LYS A 159 17.93 3.64 -20.04
CA LYS A 159 19.02 4.19 -20.85
C LYS A 159 19.06 3.44 -22.17
N ASP A 160 19.05 4.17 -23.28
CA ASP A 160 19.08 3.60 -24.64
C ASP A 160 18.06 2.46 -24.83
N GLN A 161 16.81 2.68 -24.39
CA GLN A 161 15.70 1.72 -24.46
C GLN A 161 15.94 0.43 -23.63
N VAL A 162 16.87 0.44 -22.71
CA VAL A 162 17.18 -0.68 -21.82
C VAL A 162 16.89 -0.29 -20.37
N ILE A 163 16.28 -1.22 -19.63
CA ILE A 163 15.99 -1.02 -18.20
C ILE A 163 17.20 -1.50 -17.38
N TYR A 164 17.59 -0.65 -16.44
CA TYR A 164 18.63 -0.93 -15.46
C TYR A 164 18.06 -0.88 -14.05
N LEU A 165 18.46 -1.84 -13.23
CA LEU A 165 18.21 -1.87 -11.79
C LEU A 165 19.57 -1.72 -11.09
N ASN A 166 19.73 -0.67 -10.29
CA ASN A 166 20.99 -0.33 -9.59
C ASN A 166 22.20 -0.34 -10.53
N GLY A 167 22.03 0.18 -11.75
CA GLY A 167 23.08 0.22 -12.76
C GLY A 167 23.31 -1.09 -13.52
N GLN A 168 22.65 -2.18 -13.17
CA GLN A 168 22.73 -3.46 -13.87
C GLN A 168 21.57 -3.62 -14.86
N LYS A 169 21.90 -4.02 -16.09
CA LYS A 169 20.87 -4.32 -17.10
C LYS A 169 20.00 -5.49 -16.67
N ILE A 170 18.69 -5.30 -16.74
CA ILE A 170 17.75 -6.37 -16.42
C ILE A 170 16.89 -6.75 -17.62
N LYS A 171 16.36 -7.97 -17.60
CA LYS A 171 15.38 -8.48 -18.52
C LYS A 171 14.27 -9.14 -17.73
N PHE A 172 13.03 -8.66 -17.93
CA PHE A 172 11.88 -9.30 -17.32
C PHE A 172 11.65 -10.69 -17.92
N ARG A 173 11.36 -11.64 -17.05
CA ARG A 173 10.86 -12.97 -17.40
C ARG A 173 9.54 -13.15 -16.69
N GLY A 174 8.49 -13.35 -17.42
CA GLY A 174 7.15 -13.40 -16.83
C GLY A 174 6.17 -14.15 -17.73
N VAL A 175 5.02 -14.41 -17.16
CA VAL A 175 3.88 -15.03 -17.84
C VAL A 175 2.62 -14.20 -17.53
N ASN A 176 1.63 -14.30 -18.40
CA ASN A 176 0.30 -13.79 -18.11
C ASN A 176 -0.49 -14.87 -17.37
N ARG A 177 -1.07 -14.49 -16.23
CA ARG A 177 -1.84 -15.43 -15.41
C ARG A 177 -3.04 -14.71 -14.81
N HIS A 178 -4.20 -15.38 -14.85
CA HIS A 178 -5.36 -15.05 -14.04
C HIS A 178 -5.56 -16.16 -13.01
N ASP A 179 -5.47 -15.78 -11.74
CA ASP A 179 -5.71 -16.73 -10.66
C ASP A 179 -7.20 -16.91 -10.45
N SER A 180 -7.63 -18.15 -10.46
CA SER A 180 -9.02 -18.53 -10.21
C SER A 180 -9.10 -19.93 -9.61
N ASP A 181 -10.10 -20.12 -8.76
CA ASP A 181 -10.42 -21.38 -8.10
C ASP A 181 -11.87 -21.76 -8.42
N PRO A 182 -12.19 -23.04 -8.68
CA PRO A 182 -13.54 -23.48 -9.01
C PRO A 182 -14.59 -23.20 -7.93
N VAL A 183 -14.16 -23.08 -6.66
CA VAL A 183 -15.04 -22.89 -5.50
C VAL A 183 -15.05 -21.44 -5.04
N THR A 184 -13.86 -20.85 -4.87
CA THR A 184 -13.69 -19.50 -4.29
C THR A 184 -13.60 -18.39 -5.34
N GLY A 185 -13.62 -18.71 -6.61
CA GLY A 185 -13.59 -17.74 -7.70
C GLY A 185 -12.22 -17.06 -7.84
N PHE A 186 -12.21 -15.73 -7.76
CA PHE A 186 -10.97 -14.92 -7.85
C PHE A 186 -10.16 -14.90 -6.56
N THR A 187 -10.66 -15.51 -5.49
CA THR A 187 -10.01 -15.55 -4.20
C THR A 187 -9.21 -16.83 -4.08
N ILE A 188 -7.90 -16.73 -4.22
CA ILE A 188 -7.00 -17.83 -3.98
C ILE A 188 -6.13 -17.56 -2.76
N SER A 189 -5.84 -18.61 -1.98
CA SER A 189 -4.99 -18.51 -0.81
C SER A 189 -3.51 -18.57 -1.19
N LEU A 190 -2.64 -18.16 -0.27
CA LEU A 190 -1.19 -18.31 -0.42
C LEU A 190 -0.79 -19.77 -0.60
N GLU A 191 -1.48 -20.70 0.05
CA GLU A 191 -1.26 -22.15 -0.07
C GLU A 191 -1.59 -22.70 -1.46
N GLN A 192 -2.54 -22.05 -2.15
CA GLN A 192 -2.89 -22.44 -3.55
C GLN A 192 -1.91 -21.87 -4.58
N ILE A 193 -1.10 -20.88 -4.20
CA ILE A 193 -0.10 -20.25 -5.08
C ILE A 193 1.25 -20.98 -4.99
N THR A 194 1.56 -21.57 -3.84
CA THR A 194 2.82 -22.26 -3.55
C THR A 194 2.75 -23.73 -3.90
#